data_2bbe387217add3373df77c675f98ca54
#
_entry.id   2bbe387217add3373df77c675f98ca54
#
_cell.length_a   1.000
_cell.length_b   1.000
_cell.length_c   1.000
_cell.angle_alpha   90.00
_cell.angle_beta   90.00
_cell.angle_gamma   90.00
#
_symmetry.space_group_name_H-M   'P 1'
#
loop_
_entity.id
_entity.type
_entity.pdbx_description
1 polymer ?
#
loop_
_entity_poly.entity_id
_entity_poly.type
_entity_poly.pdbx_seq_one_letter_code
_entity_poly.pdbx_strand_id
1 'polypeptide(L)'
;MDKLLRMLAVALLLGLGAAHAQERVLNVYNWTDYIDPKVLERFTAETGIKVQYDVYDSLETLEGKLLAGSSGYDIVVPTAEPTFSRLIAAKALLPLDKAHIPHLSNLDPKLMARVASSDPGNRYGAIYLWGTVGLGTIPEQIKALAPDAPMNSWDLLLKPENAKRIAPCGISLMDSAIDTIPSVLKYLGRNPESADPKDLADVEKTLMAIRPYIRTFASGGAVEALAGGQTCLAMTYSGDVVQAAVRAKEAGQKEVRYVAPKELAELTFDMLAVPKDAPHPAEAMQFINFLLQPDVMAAITNQVRYPNAVPASLPMVNADVRDDPNVFPDTSSPRFFTVRAPSQAADRLRTRMWARFKAG
;
A
#
# COMPACT_ATOMS: atom_id res chain seq x y z
N MET A 1 73.06 5.64 5.00
CA MET A 1 71.89 5.04 5.76
C MET A 1 70.72 6.00 5.84
N ASP A 2 70.91 7.30 5.98
CA ASP A 2 69.77 8.24 6.17
C ASP A 2 68.82 8.47 4.96
N LYS A 3 69.32 8.31 3.72
CA LYS A 3 68.45 8.49 2.53
C LYS A 3 67.49 7.32 2.30
N LEU A 4 67.87 6.08 2.66
CA LEU A 4 67.05 4.89 2.54
C LEU A 4 65.96 4.88 3.61
N LEU A 5 66.25 5.33 4.85
CA LEU A 5 65.26 5.44 5.93
C LEU A 5 64.17 6.50 5.62
N ARG A 6 64.57 7.61 4.96
CA ARG A 6 63.62 8.67 4.57
C ARG A 6 62.69 8.24 3.43
N MET A 7 63.17 7.42 2.48
CA MET A 7 62.33 6.86 1.41
C MET A 7 61.35 5.82 1.93
N LEU A 8 61.70 4.98 2.95
CA LEU A 8 60.80 4.04 3.56
C LEU A 8 59.71 4.75 4.38
N ALA A 9 60.02 5.85 5.08
CA ALA A 9 59.04 6.61 5.86
C ALA A 9 58.00 7.33 4.99
N VAL A 10 58.37 7.80 3.78
CA VAL A 10 57.46 8.44 2.82
C VAL A 10 56.55 7.39 2.15
N ALA A 11 57.06 6.18 1.89
CA ALA A 11 56.26 5.08 1.32
C ALA A 11 55.20 4.54 2.33
N LEU A 12 55.50 4.59 3.65
CA LEU A 12 54.54 4.17 4.70
C LEU A 12 53.45 5.19 4.94
N LEU A 13 53.65 6.48 4.65
CA LEU A 13 52.62 7.53 4.79
C LEU A 13 51.66 7.62 3.59
N LEU A 14 52.01 7.05 2.45
CA LEU A 14 51.13 6.98 1.27
C LEU A 14 50.21 5.73 1.25
N GLY A 15 50.46 4.76 2.12
CA GLY A 15 49.67 3.51 2.23
C GLY A 15 48.46 3.60 3.16
N LEU A 16 48.25 4.71 3.88
CA LEU A 16 47.20 4.84 4.90
C LEU A 16 45.91 5.58 4.43
N GLY A 17 45.77 5.80 3.10
CA GLY A 17 44.70 6.64 2.54
C GLY A 17 43.56 5.93 1.79
N ALA A 18 43.57 4.62 1.66
CA ALA A 18 42.43 3.88 1.13
C ALA A 18 41.60 3.29 2.27
N ALA A 19 41.05 4.15 3.13
CA ALA A 19 39.85 3.74 3.83
C ALA A 19 38.83 3.43 2.73
N HIS A 20 38.56 2.14 2.49
CA HIS A 20 37.40 1.76 1.71
C HIS A 20 36.22 2.39 2.46
N ALA A 21 35.67 3.48 1.90
CA ALA A 21 34.39 4.00 2.38
C ALA A 21 33.44 2.82 2.28
N GLN A 22 33.03 2.30 3.43
CA GLN A 22 32.04 1.24 3.49
C GLN A 22 30.87 1.69 2.63
N GLU A 23 30.48 0.92 1.62
CA GLU A 23 29.38 1.26 0.73
C GLU A 23 28.13 1.47 1.60
N ARG A 24 27.60 2.70 1.58
CA ARG A 24 26.39 3.02 2.33
C ARG A 24 25.21 2.37 1.62
N VAL A 25 24.45 1.56 2.35
CA VAL A 25 23.33 0.80 1.81
C VAL A 25 22.07 1.15 2.58
N LEU A 26 20.92 1.12 1.90
CA LEU A 26 19.60 1.24 2.48
C LEU A 26 18.74 0.06 1.98
N ASN A 27 18.19 -0.72 2.89
CA ASN A 27 17.34 -1.86 2.57
C ASN A 27 15.86 -1.46 2.73
N VAL A 28 15.12 -1.43 1.63
CA VAL A 28 13.72 -1.03 1.58
C VAL A 28 12.85 -2.26 1.30
N TYR A 29 11.78 -2.43 2.07
CA TYR A 29 10.75 -3.45 1.87
C TYR A 29 9.40 -2.79 1.68
N ASN A 30 8.90 -2.80 0.46
CA ASN A 30 7.70 -2.06 0.06
C ASN A 30 6.74 -2.96 -0.71
N TRP A 31 5.57 -2.45 -1.03
CA TRP A 31 4.60 -3.10 -1.90
C TRP A 31 5.14 -3.25 -3.33
N THR A 32 4.65 -4.26 -4.04
CA THR A 32 4.92 -4.42 -5.47
C THR A 32 4.34 -3.24 -6.25
N ASP A 33 5.06 -2.74 -7.28
CA ASP A 33 4.66 -1.64 -8.17
C ASP A 33 4.31 -0.31 -7.42
N TYR A 34 5.03 0.02 -6.35
CA TYR A 34 4.63 1.09 -5.42
C TYR A 34 5.67 2.21 -5.26
N ILE A 35 6.63 2.33 -6.19
CA ILE A 35 7.59 3.43 -6.29
C ILE A 35 7.99 3.67 -7.76
N ASP A 36 8.44 4.87 -8.08
CA ASP A 36 9.13 5.13 -9.35
C ASP A 36 10.61 4.71 -9.21
N PRO A 37 11.13 3.76 -9.99
CA PRO A 37 12.52 3.35 -9.94
C PRO A 37 13.52 4.52 -10.14
N LYS A 38 13.16 5.53 -10.91
CA LYS A 38 13.98 6.74 -11.14
C LYS A 38 14.18 7.54 -9.85
N VAL A 39 13.25 7.46 -8.91
CA VAL A 39 13.39 8.09 -7.58
C VAL A 39 14.49 7.42 -6.77
N LEU A 40 14.63 6.08 -6.87
CA LEU A 40 15.69 5.34 -6.20
C LEU A 40 17.07 5.67 -6.80
N GLU A 41 17.15 5.75 -8.13
CA GLU A 41 18.35 6.17 -8.86
C GLU A 41 18.77 7.58 -8.46
N ARG A 42 17.82 8.51 -8.40
CA ARG A 42 18.02 9.89 -7.97
C ARG A 42 18.54 9.97 -6.53
N PHE A 43 17.93 9.24 -5.60
CA PHE A 43 18.39 9.19 -4.21
C PHE A 43 19.83 8.72 -4.12
N THR A 44 20.16 7.64 -4.84
CA THR A 44 21.52 7.12 -4.89
C THR A 44 22.51 8.14 -5.47
N ALA A 45 22.14 8.83 -6.55
CA ALA A 45 22.97 9.84 -7.19
C ALA A 45 23.25 11.06 -6.27
N GLU A 46 22.23 11.50 -5.51
CA GLU A 46 22.33 12.66 -4.62
C GLU A 46 23.06 12.35 -3.30
N THR A 47 22.97 11.10 -2.80
CA THR A 47 23.44 10.77 -1.44
C THR A 47 24.63 9.82 -1.40
N GLY A 48 24.90 9.11 -2.49
CA GLY A 48 25.85 8.00 -2.51
C GLY A 48 25.37 6.75 -1.76
N ILE A 49 24.10 6.70 -1.32
CA ILE A 49 23.52 5.55 -0.63
C ILE A 49 22.89 4.64 -1.68
N LYS A 50 23.33 3.37 -1.74
CA LYS A 50 22.76 2.39 -2.64
C LYS A 50 21.49 1.79 -2.05
N VAL A 51 20.39 1.83 -2.80
CA VAL A 51 19.13 1.25 -2.35
C VAL A 51 19.02 -0.21 -2.80
N GLN A 52 18.82 -1.11 -1.84
CA GLN A 52 18.35 -2.47 -2.08
C GLN A 52 16.84 -2.48 -1.84
N TYR A 53 16.08 -2.86 -2.87
CA TYR A 53 14.64 -2.74 -2.86
C TYR A 53 13.98 -4.10 -3.07
N ASP A 54 13.35 -4.59 -2.01
CA ASP A 54 12.58 -5.83 -2.02
C ASP A 54 11.09 -5.51 -1.92
N VAL A 55 10.26 -6.43 -2.42
CA VAL A 55 8.80 -6.26 -2.44
C VAL A 55 8.08 -7.34 -1.67
N TYR A 56 6.89 -7.00 -1.20
CA TYR A 56 5.91 -7.94 -0.65
C TYR A 56 4.53 -7.65 -1.24
N ASP A 57 3.61 -8.59 -1.08
CA ASP A 57 2.27 -8.58 -1.62
C ASP A 57 1.17 -8.75 -0.56
N SER A 58 1.54 -8.94 0.72
CA SER A 58 0.58 -9.05 1.82
C SER A 58 1.11 -8.47 3.13
N LEU A 59 0.20 -7.88 3.92
CA LEU A 59 0.51 -7.36 5.25
C LEU A 59 0.92 -8.47 6.22
N GLU A 60 0.37 -9.66 6.06
CA GLU A 60 0.70 -10.82 6.87
C GLU A 60 2.16 -11.23 6.68
N THR A 61 2.66 -11.20 5.44
CA THR A 61 4.08 -11.46 5.12
C THR A 61 4.99 -10.42 5.78
N LEU A 62 4.65 -9.14 5.66
CA LEU A 62 5.38 -8.04 6.29
C LEU A 62 5.39 -8.18 7.82
N GLU A 63 4.20 -8.31 8.43
CA GLU A 63 4.04 -8.40 9.90
C GLU A 63 4.79 -9.60 10.46
N GLY A 64 4.66 -10.77 9.83
CA GLY A 64 5.36 -11.99 10.25
C GLY A 64 6.88 -11.82 10.21
N LYS A 65 7.42 -11.18 9.17
CA LYS A 65 8.86 -10.93 9.04
C LYS A 65 9.38 -9.98 10.11
N LEU A 66 8.67 -8.89 10.40
CA LEU A 66 9.09 -7.90 11.39
C LEU A 66 8.97 -8.43 12.83
N LEU A 67 7.92 -9.20 13.12
CA LEU A 67 7.72 -9.78 14.46
C LEU A 67 8.69 -10.94 14.75
N ALA A 68 9.22 -11.61 13.72
CA ALA A 68 10.28 -12.61 13.88
C ALA A 68 11.62 -11.97 14.32
N GLY A 69 11.81 -10.67 14.06
CA GLY A 69 13.05 -9.93 14.33
C GLY A 69 14.14 -10.22 13.30
N SER A 70 15.21 -9.42 13.34
CA SER A 70 16.33 -9.49 12.39
C SER A 70 15.85 -9.42 10.93
N SER A 71 14.95 -8.47 10.66
CA SER A 71 14.33 -8.31 9.35
C SER A 71 15.33 -7.96 8.25
N GLY A 72 16.39 -7.25 8.62
CA GLY A 72 17.43 -6.76 7.71
C GLY A 72 17.01 -5.52 6.92
N TYR A 73 15.81 -4.99 7.14
CA TYR A 73 15.30 -3.81 6.44
C TYR A 73 15.46 -2.54 7.27
N ASP A 74 15.64 -1.43 6.57
CA ASP A 74 15.76 -0.09 7.12
C ASP A 74 14.44 0.69 6.99
N ILE A 75 13.71 0.47 5.90
CA ILE A 75 12.41 1.06 5.63
C ILE A 75 11.40 -0.05 5.33
N VAL A 76 10.22 0.09 5.92
CA VAL A 76 9.03 -0.72 5.62
C VAL A 76 7.82 0.18 5.41
N VAL A 77 6.81 -0.30 4.69
CA VAL A 77 5.65 0.51 4.29
C VAL A 77 4.33 -0.18 4.67
N PRO A 78 4.06 -0.39 5.97
CA PRO A 78 2.81 -1.00 6.42
C PRO A 78 1.62 -0.05 6.24
N THR A 79 0.42 -0.60 6.00
CA THR A 79 -0.82 0.15 6.11
C THR A 79 -1.08 0.54 7.57
N ALA A 80 -1.55 1.79 7.78
CA ALA A 80 -1.73 2.40 9.10
C ALA A 80 -2.53 1.51 10.07
N GLU A 81 -3.62 0.95 9.58
CA GLU A 81 -4.46 0.00 10.30
C GLU A 81 -4.66 -1.28 9.49
N PRO A 82 -4.57 -2.42 10.11
CA PRO A 82 -4.20 -2.66 11.51
C PRO A 82 -2.69 -2.87 11.72
N THR A 83 -1.90 -3.01 10.64
CA THR A 83 -0.53 -3.56 10.72
C THR A 83 0.43 -2.59 11.40
N PHE A 84 0.46 -1.32 10.97
CA PHE A 84 1.37 -0.34 11.57
C PHE A 84 1.08 -0.11 13.05
N SER A 85 -0.21 0.03 13.44
CA SER A 85 -0.59 0.17 14.86
C SER A 85 -0.21 -1.06 15.70
N ARG A 86 -0.32 -2.28 15.16
CA ARG A 86 0.15 -3.51 15.81
C ARG A 86 1.66 -3.54 15.97
N LEU A 87 2.41 -3.14 14.95
CA LEU A 87 3.87 -3.07 15.02
C LEU A 87 4.34 -2.06 16.07
N ILE A 88 3.66 -0.92 16.23
CA ILE A 88 3.91 0.04 17.32
C ILE A 88 3.65 -0.63 18.67
N ALA A 89 2.50 -1.27 18.85
CA ALA A 89 2.14 -1.95 20.07
C ALA A 89 3.12 -3.08 20.45
N ALA A 90 3.63 -3.80 19.45
CA ALA A 90 4.65 -4.83 19.59
C ALA A 90 6.07 -4.26 19.82
N LYS A 91 6.24 -2.92 19.77
CA LYS A 91 7.55 -2.25 19.86
C LYS A 91 8.52 -2.71 18.76
N ALA A 92 8.01 -3.01 17.59
CA ALA A 92 8.78 -3.47 16.43
C ALA A 92 9.30 -2.33 15.56
N LEU A 93 8.94 -1.07 15.86
CA LEU A 93 9.35 0.11 15.11
C LEU A 93 10.18 1.08 15.99
N LEU A 94 11.06 1.84 15.33
CA LEU A 94 11.77 2.98 15.92
C LEU A 94 10.92 4.25 15.81
N PRO A 95 10.90 5.12 16.81
CA PRO A 95 10.41 6.48 16.65
C PRO A 95 11.24 7.22 15.60
N LEU A 96 10.56 8.01 14.76
CA LEU A 96 11.23 8.88 13.80
C LEU A 96 12.00 9.99 14.51
N ASP A 97 13.25 10.19 14.15
CA ASP A 97 14.02 11.37 14.56
C ASP A 97 13.63 12.56 13.68
N LYS A 98 12.63 13.31 14.16
CA LYS A 98 12.04 14.43 13.42
C LYS A 98 13.03 15.55 13.11
N ALA A 99 14.12 15.67 13.88
CA ALA A 99 15.17 16.66 13.62
C ALA A 99 15.92 16.35 12.31
N HIS A 100 16.00 15.08 11.94
CA HIS A 100 16.63 14.63 10.69
C HIS A 100 15.64 14.47 9.52
N ILE A 101 14.35 14.79 9.74
CA ILE A 101 13.31 14.72 8.71
C ILE A 101 12.54 16.06 8.62
N PRO A 102 13.19 17.16 8.25
CA PRO A 102 12.52 18.48 8.18
C PRO A 102 11.32 18.51 7.22
N HIS A 103 11.31 17.67 6.16
CA HIS A 103 10.20 17.58 5.21
C HIS A 103 8.94 16.90 5.77
N LEU A 104 8.93 16.40 7.02
CA LEU A 104 7.69 16.03 7.69
C LEU A 104 6.67 17.19 7.73
N SER A 105 7.16 18.44 7.72
CA SER A 105 6.33 19.64 7.64
C SER A 105 5.57 19.79 6.31
N ASN A 106 5.95 19.05 5.27
CA ASN A 106 5.26 19.06 3.98
C ASN A 106 3.98 18.21 3.98
N LEU A 107 3.80 17.33 4.98
CA LEU A 107 2.63 16.46 5.04
C LEU A 107 1.36 17.24 5.38
N ASP A 108 0.24 16.88 4.73
CA ASP A 108 -1.08 17.45 4.99
C ASP A 108 -1.51 17.16 6.44
N PRO A 109 -1.69 18.19 7.29
CA PRO A 109 -2.07 17.99 8.68
C PRO A 109 -3.45 17.34 8.83
N LYS A 110 -4.36 17.49 7.85
CA LYS A 110 -5.68 16.85 7.88
C LYS A 110 -5.57 15.35 7.67
N LEU A 111 -4.70 14.90 6.75
CA LEU A 111 -4.44 13.47 6.54
C LEU A 111 -3.66 12.88 7.73
N MET A 112 -2.65 13.61 8.25
CA MET A 112 -1.92 13.16 9.44
C MET A 112 -2.82 13.04 10.67
N ALA A 113 -3.85 13.87 10.82
CA ALA A 113 -4.84 13.76 11.88
C ALA A 113 -5.69 12.48 11.76
N ARG A 114 -5.93 11.95 10.54
CA ARG A 114 -6.68 10.70 10.35
C ARG A 114 -5.93 9.47 10.85
N VAL A 115 -4.61 9.46 10.74
CA VAL A 115 -3.77 8.36 11.21
C VAL A 115 -3.28 8.52 12.65
N ALA A 116 -3.64 9.61 13.32
CA ALA A 116 -3.21 9.90 14.68
C ALA A 116 -3.71 8.88 15.72
N SER A 117 -4.80 8.16 15.44
CA SER A 117 -5.27 7.06 16.29
C SER A 117 -4.35 5.84 16.21
N SER A 118 -3.74 5.61 15.06
CA SER A 118 -2.77 4.53 14.83
C SER A 118 -1.39 4.85 15.40
N ASP A 119 -1.01 6.14 15.36
CA ASP A 119 0.27 6.67 15.83
C ASP A 119 0.09 7.97 16.62
N PRO A 120 -0.24 7.90 17.92
CA PRO A 120 -0.44 9.08 18.74
C PRO A 120 0.78 10.02 18.73
N GLY A 121 0.58 11.24 18.23
CA GLY A 121 1.62 12.24 18.05
C GLY A 121 2.47 12.07 16.79
N ASN A 122 2.08 11.19 15.88
CA ASN A 122 2.79 10.89 14.63
C ASN A 122 4.29 10.68 14.88
N ARG A 123 4.60 9.69 15.72
CA ARG A 123 5.94 9.46 16.25
C ARG A 123 6.73 8.42 15.48
N TYR A 124 6.06 7.44 14.88
CA TYR A 124 6.67 6.24 14.32
C TYR A 124 6.62 6.18 12.81
N GLY A 125 5.76 6.97 12.17
CA GLY A 125 5.63 6.95 10.71
C GLY A 125 5.23 8.27 10.09
N ALA A 126 5.41 8.32 8.77
CA ALA A 126 4.94 9.40 7.89
C ALA A 126 4.05 8.79 6.81
N ILE A 127 2.93 9.42 6.46
CA ILE A 127 2.12 8.94 5.35
C ILE A 127 2.96 8.98 4.07
N TYR A 128 3.04 7.84 3.40
CA TYR A 128 3.67 7.69 2.09
C TYR A 128 2.64 7.96 0.99
N LEU A 129 1.77 7.02 0.79
CA LEU A 129 0.65 7.09 -0.17
C LEU A 129 -0.63 6.68 0.54
N TRP A 130 -1.76 6.92 -0.12
CA TRP A 130 -3.06 6.50 0.39
C TRP A 130 -3.99 6.12 -0.76
N GLY A 131 -5.11 5.49 -0.47
CA GLY A 131 -6.04 5.08 -1.50
C GLY A 131 -7.38 4.65 -0.94
N THR A 132 -8.18 4.03 -1.78
CA THR A 132 -9.47 3.48 -1.41
C THR A 132 -9.61 2.03 -1.88
N VAL A 133 -10.35 1.22 -1.12
CA VAL A 133 -10.76 -0.12 -1.54
C VAL A 133 -12.06 -0.04 -2.32
N GLY A 134 -12.10 -0.66 -3.50
CA GLY A 134 -13.27 -0.64 -4.36
C GLY A 134 -13.24 -1.73 -5.42
N LEU A 135 -13.83 -1.44 -6.57
CA LEU A 135 -13.98 -2.39 -7.67
C LEU A 135 -13.21 -1.93 -8.90
N GLY A 136 -12.30 -2.77 -9.39
CA GLY A 136 -11.75 -2.69 -10.73
C GLY A 136 -12.69 -3.41 -11.71
N THR A 137 -13.05 -2.75 -12.79
CA THR A 137 -14.03 -3.27 -13.75
C THR A 137 -13.54 -3.15 -15.19
N ILE A 138 -13.95 -4.09 -16.06
CA ILE A 138 -13.94 -3.93 -17.50
C ILE A 138 -15.40 -3.76 -17.95
N PRO A 139 -15.92 -2.51 -18.06
CA PRO A 139 -17.35 -2.25 -18.19
C PRO A 139 -17.99 -2.90 -19.43
N GLU A 140 -17.27 -2.98 -20.54
CA GLU A 140 -17.76 -3.61 -21.78
C GLU A 140 -18.06 -5.10 -21.55
N GLN A 141 -17.13 -5.84 -20.89
CA GLN A 141 -17.31 -7.26 -20.63
C GLN A 141 -18.45 -7.52 -19.62
N ILE A 142 -18.51 -6.71 -18.58
CA ILE A 142 -19.56 -6.84 -17.56
C ILE A 142 -20.93 -6.55 -18.15
N LYS A 143 -21.08 -5.47 -18.95
CA LYS A 143 -22.35 -5.11 -19.58
C LYS A 143 -22.83 -6.14 -20.61
N ALA A 144 -21.91 -6.82 -21.29
CA ALA A 144 -22.26 -7.92 -22.19
C ALA A 144 -22.89 -9.11 -21.47
N LEU A 145 -22.48 -9.39 -20.22
CA LEU A 145 -22.95 -10.52 -19.42
C LEU A 145 -24.10 -10.14 -18.47
N ALA A 146 -24.10 -8.92 -17.96
CA ALA A 146 -25.02 -8.42 -16.95
C ALA A 146 -25.39 -6.95 -17.22
N PRO A 147 -26.17 -6.64 -18.29
CA PRO A 147 -26.41 -5.26 -18.73
C PRO A 147 -27.14 -4.38 -17.71
N ASP A 148 -27.92 -4.99 -16.83
CA ASP A 148 -28.71 -4.37 -15.77
C ASP A 148 -28.01 -4.34 -14.39
N ALA A 149 -26.79 -4.91 -14.28
CA ALA A 149 -26.07 -4.94 -13.02
C ALA A 149 -25.61 -3.52 -12.61
N PRO A 150 -25.69 -3.16 -11.31
CA PRO A 150 -25.38 -1.82 -10.84
C PRO A 150 -23.86 -1.60 -10.80
N MET A 151 -23.32 -0.93 -11.82
CA MET A 151 -21.87 -0.73 -12.00
C MET A 151 -21.19 0.08 -10.88
N ASN A 152 -21.94 0.82 -10.06
CA ASN A 152 -21.41 1.71 -9.00
C ASN A 152 -21.71 1.22 -7.59
N SER A 153 -21.93 -0.07 -7.39
CA SER A 153 -22.38 -0.64 -6.12
C SER A 153 -21.64 -1.93 -5.78
N TRP A 154 -21.44 -2.21 -4.50
CA TRP A 154 -21.01 -3.52 -4.03
C TRP A 154 -21.95 -4.66 -4.46
N ASP A 155 -23.21 -4.38 -4.79
CA ASP A 155 -24.14 -5.34 -5.37
C ASP A 155 -23.59 -6.03 -6.63
N LEU A 156 -22.71 -5.34 -7.37
CA LEU A 156 -22.06 -5.91 -8.56
C LEU A 156 -21.29 -7.19 -8.24
N LEU A 157 -20.59 -7.19 -7.09
CA LEU A 157 -19.78 -8.32 -6.61
C LEU A 157 -20.55 -9.19 -5.60
N LEU A 158 -21.20 -8.56 -4.61
CA LEU A 158 -21.69 -9.25 -3.41
C LEU A 158 -23.08 -9.87 -3.57
N LYS A 159 -23.83 -9.54 -4.63
CA LYS A 159 -25.05 -10.25 -4.97
C LYS A 159 -24.77 -11.49 -5.83
N PRO A 160 -25.15 -12.69 -5.37
CA PRO A 160 -24.84 -13.96 -6.08
C PRO A 160 -25.39 -13.99 -7.52
N GLU A 161 -26.54 -13.38 -7.77
CA GLU A 161 -27.14 -13.30 -9.11
C GLU A 161 -26.28 -12.48 -10.09
N ASN A 162 -25.64 -11.41 -9.64
CA ASN A 162 -24.72 -10.62 -10.46
C ASN A 162 -23.37 -11.34 -10.63
N ALA A 163 -22.78 -11.81 -9.52
CA ALA A 163 -21.52 -12.53 -9.53
C ALA A 163 -21.57 -13.77 -10.45
N LYS A 164 -22.67 -14.53 -10.41
CA LYS A 164 -22.91 -15.69 -11.28
C LYS A 164 -22.88 -15.33 -12.77
N ARG A 165 -23.51 -14.22 -13.14
CA ARG A 165 -23.57 -13.77 -14.55
C ARG A 165 -22.20 -13.27 -15.03
N ILE A 166 -21.45 -12.62 -14.14
CA ILE A 166 -20.14 -12.02 -14.44
C ILE A 166 -18.99 -13.05 -14.39
N ALA A 167 -19.15 -14.14 -13.64
CA ALA A 167 -18.13 -15.17 -13.45
C ALA A 167 -17.40 -15.64 -14.74
N PRO A 168 -18.08 -15.76 -15.92
CA PRO A 168 -17.39 -16.18 -17.15
C PRO A 168 -16.22 -15.28 -17.56
N CYS A 169 -16.28 -13.95 -17.32
CA CYS A 169 -15.15 -13.06 -17.64
C CYS A 169 -14.10 -12.95 -16.52
N GLY A 170 -14.32 -13.62 -15.38
CA GLY A 170 -13.39 -13.68 -14.26
C GLY A 170 -13.67 -12.65 -13.18
N ILE A 171 -13.80 -13.16 -11.96
CA ILE A 171 -13.92 -12.36 -10.74
C ILE A 171 -12.73 -12.66 -9.84
N SER A 172 -12.05 -11.62 -9.39
CA SER A 172 -10.95 -11.68 -8.42
C SER A 172 -11.35 -10.98 -7.12
N LEU A 173 -10.95 -11.55 -6.00
CA LEU A 173 -11.11 -10.95 -4.68
C LEU A 173 -9.71 -10.78 -4.07
N MET A 174 -9.49 -9.66 -3.35
CA MET A 174 -8.26 -9.49 -2.56
C MET A 174 -8.07 -10.66 -1.61
N ASP A 175 -6.86 -11.20 -1.50
CA ASP A 175 -6.52 -12.15 -0.44
C ASP A 175 -6.19 -11.42 0.87
N SER A 176 -7.15 -10.62 1.33
CA SER A 176 -7.04 -9.80 2.52
C SER A 176 -8.35 -9.84 3.31
N ALA A 177 -8.30 -10.48 4.47
CA ALA A 177 -9.38 -10.45 5.44
C ALA A 177 -9.57 -9.04 6.04
N ILE A 178 -8.46 -8.31 6.13
CA ILE A 178 -8.37 -6.99 6.76
C ILE A 178 -9.20 -5.98 5.98
N ASP A 179 -9.16 -5.99 4.65
CA ASP A 179 -9.88 -5.06 3.78
C ASP A 179 -11.28 -5.59 3.41
N THR A 180 -11.39 -6.90 3.19
CA THR A 180 -12.65 -7.49 2.71
C THR A 180 -13.74 -7.50 3.77
N ILE A 181 -13.42 -7.92 5.01
CA ILE A 181 -14.43 -8.05 6.07
C ILE A 181 -15.06 -6.70 6.46
N PRO A 182 -14.29 -5.61 6.68
CA PRO A 182 -14.85 -4.29 6.95
C PRO A 182 -15.73 -3.76 5.81
N SER A 183 -15.32 -3.96 4.56
CA SER A 183 -16.09 -3.55 3.38
C SER A 183 -17.44 -4.28 3.31
N VAL A 184 -17.46 -5.60 3.58
CA VAL A 184 -18.73 -6.38 3.63
C VAL A 184 -19.58 -6.00 4.83
N LEU A 185 -18.99 -5.75 6.02
CA LEU A 185 -19.73 -5.24 7.18
C LEU A 185 -20.42 -3.91 6.84
N LYS A 186 -19.72 -2.99 6.20
CA LYS A 186 -20.31 -1.71 5.78
C LYS A 186 -21.40 -1.89 4.74
N TYR A 187 -21.21 -2.78 3.76
CA TYR A 187 -22.25 -3.14 2.80
C TYR A 187 -23.52 -3.66 3.48
N LEU A 188 -23.38 -4.46 4.55
CA LEU A 188 -24.49 -4.96 5.36
C LEU A 188 -25.08 -3.93 6.34
N GLY A 189 -24.59 -2.68 6.34
CA GLY A 189 -25.02 -1.63 7.26
C GLY A 189 -24.55 -1.83 8.70
N ARG A 190 -23.47 -2.61 8.90
CA ARG A 190 -22.88 -2.91 10.20
C ARG A 190 -21.68 -2.01 10.50
N ASN A 191 -21.21 -2.03 11.74
CA ASN A 191 -19.95 -1.40 12.13
C ASN A 191 -18.77 -2.17 11.47
N PRO A 192 -17.87 -1.52 10.70
CA PRO A 192 -16.74 -2.19 10.05
C PRO A 192 -15.76 -2.82 11.04
N GLU A 193 -15.76 -2.36 12.29
CA GLU A 193 -14.93 -2.87 13.39
C GLU A 193 -15.63 -3.96 14.22
N SER A 194 -16.85 -4.40 13.82
CA SER A 194 -17.63 -5.33 14.62
C SER A 194 -16.88 -6.63 14.92
N ALA A 195 -16.96 -7.04 16.18
CA ALA A 195 -16.49 -8.32 16.70
C ALA A 195 -17.67 -9.23 17.08
N ASP A 196 -18.91 -8.78 16.84
CA ASP A 196 -20.12 -9.57 17.16
C ASP A 196 -20.14 -10.84 16.28
N PRO A 197 -20.22 -12.03 16.87
CA PRO A 197 -20.30 -13.29 16.12
C PRO A 197 -21.45 -13.33 15.12
N LYS A 198 -22.57 -12.64 15.39
CA LYS A 198 -23.73 -12.56 14.48
C LYS A 198 -23.38 -11.73 13.23
N ASP A 199 -22.74 -10.58 13.40
CA ASP A 199 -22.31 -9.75 12.29
C ASP A 199 -21.29 -10.50 11.42
N LEU A 200 -20.34 -11.22 12.05
CA LEU A 200 -19.37 -12.03 11.32
C LEU A 200 -20.00 -13.23 10.61
N ALA A 201 -21.05 -13.84 11.18
CA ALA A 201 -21.82 -14.90 10.51
C ALA A 201 -22.57 -14.36 9.28
N ASP A 202 -23.12 -13.14 9.33
CA ASP A 202 -23.75 -12.47 8.19
C ASP A 202 -22.72 -12.18 7.09
N VAL A 203 -21.49 -11.75 7.45
CA VAL A 203 -20.38 -11.58 6.50
C VAL A 203 -20.02 -12.91 5.85
N GLU A 204 -19.79 -13.96 6.65
CA GLU A 204 -19.47 -15.30 6.14
C GLU A 204 -20.52 -15.80 5.16
N LYS A 205 -21.80 -15.67 5.52
CA LYS A 205 -22.92 -16.03 4.66
C LYS A 205 -22.90 -15.28 3.32
N THR A 206 -22.65 -13.98 3.35
CA THR A 206 -22.57 -13.14 2.15
C THR A 206 -21.42 -13.58 1.24
N LEU A 207 -20.25 -13.78 1.82
CA LEU A 207 -19.03 -14.20 1.08
C LEU A 207 -19.20 -15.63 0.53
N MET A 208 -19.70 -16.57 1.31
CA MET A 208 -19.94 -17.95 0.86
C MET A 208 -20.94 -18.04 -0.28
N ALA A 209 -21.92 -17.13 -0.35
CA ALA A 209 -22.88 -17.09 -1.45
C ALA A 209 -22.26 -16.72 -2.79
N ILE A 210 -21.15 -15.97 -2.78
CA ILE A 210 -20.42 -15.59 -4.00
C ILE A 210 -19.17 -16.46 -4.24
N ARG A 211 -18.75 -17.27 -3.26
CA ARG A 211 -17.53 -18.09 -3.33
C ARG A 211 -17.41 -18.93 -4.60
N PRO A 212 -18.48 -19.60 -5.11
CA PRO A 212 -18.41 -20.41 -6.33
C PRO A 212 -18.07 -19.60 -7.59
N TYR A 213 -18.23 -18.28 -7.55
CA TYR A 213 -18.03 -17.38 -8.69
C TYR A 213 -16.67 -16.67 -8.66
N ILE A 214 -15.93 -16.74 -7.55
CA ILE A 214 -14.60 -16.19 -7.41
C ILE A 214 -13.58 -17.13 -8.08
N ARG A 215 -12.92 -16.62 -9.10
CA ARG A 215 -11.89 -17.37 -9.85
C ARG A 215 -10.57 -17.39 -9.10
N THR A 216 -10.15 -16.23 -8.55
CA THR A 216 -8.86 -16.08 -7.88
C THR A 216 -8.97 -15.23 -6.62
N PHE A 217 -8.13 -15.56 -5.65
CA PHE A 217 -7.77 -14.65 -4.55
C PHE A 217 -6.40 -14.08 -4.90
N ALA A 218 -6.28 -12.75 -4.98
CA ALA A 218 -5.07 -12.08 -5.42
C ALA A 218 -4.59 -11.07 -4.36
N SER A 219 -3.41 -11.31 -3.81
CA SER A 219 -2.70 -10.31 -2.99
C SER A 219 -1.84 -9.41 -3.86
N GLY A 220 -1.42 -9.89 -5.02
CA GLY A 220 -0.72 -9.17 -6.08
C GLY A 220 -1.26 -9.60 -7.44
N GLY A 221 -0.79 -8.97 -8.52
CA GLY A 221 -1.19 -9.33 -9.88
C GLY A 221 -2.59 -8.90 -10.31
N ALA A 222 -3.34 -8.16 -9.48
CA ALA A 222 -4.63 -7.60 -9.87
C ALA A 222 -4.49 -6.63 -11.04
N VAL A 223 -3.42 -5.84 -11.06
CA VAL A 223 -3.07 -4.90 -12.13
C VAL A 223 -2.96 -5.63 -13.47
N GLU A 224 -2.13 -6.68 -13.52
CA GLU A 224 -1.90 -7.45 -14.74
C GLU A 224 -3.14 -8.22 -15.19
N ALA A 225 -3.88 -8.80 -14.25
CA ALA A 225 -5.08 -9.58 -14.55
C ALA A 225 -6.22 -8.70 -15.14
N LEU A 226 -6.38 -7.47 -14.64
CA LEU A 226 -7.31 -6.49 -15.18
C LEU A 226 -6.81 -5.96 -16.53
N ALA A 227 -5.56 -5.51 -16.60
CA ALA A 227 -4.98 -4.95 -17.82
C ALA A 227 -5.00 -5.96 -18.98
N GLY A 228 -4.70 -7.23 -18.72
CA GLY A 228 -4.72 -8.31 -19.71
C GLY A 228 -6.10 -8.91 -19.97
N GLY A 229 -7.16 -8.46 -19.28
CA GLY A 229 -8.53 -8.93 -19.47
C GLY A 229 -8.82 -10.35 -18.95
N GLN A 230 -7.93 -10.96 -18.16
CA GLN A 230 -8.20 -12.25 -17.52
C GLN A 230 -9.24 -12.15 -16.40
N THR A 231 -9.37 -10.97 -15.82
CA THR A 231 -10.35 -10.61 -14.80
C THR A 231 -11.08 -9.36 -15.25
N CYS A 232 -12.43 -9.40 -15.23
CA CYS A 232 -13.25 -8.24 -15.60
C CYS A 232 -13.85 -7.52 -14.39
N LEU A 233 -13.82 -8.15 -13.21
CA LEU A 233 -14.28 -7.60 -11.94
C LEU A 233 -13.30 -8.01 -10.85
N ALA A 234 -12.69 -7.03 -10.18
CA ALA A 234 -11.78 -7.27 -9.07
C ALA A 234 -12.13 -6.36 -7.89
N MET A 235 -12.14 -6.90 -6.67
CA MET A 235 -12.03 -6.09 -5.47
C MET A 235 -10.56 -5.81 -5.24
N THR A 236 -10.14 -4.54 -5.28
CA THR A 236 -8.75 -4.12 -5.12
C THR A 236 -8.64 -2.63 -4.79
N TYR A 237 -7.43 -2.12 -4.71
CA TYR A 237 -7.15 -0.72 -4.41
C TYR A 237 -7.30 0.19 -5.63
N SER A 238 -7.64 1.46 -5.39
CA SER A 238 -7.87 2.46 -6.45
C SER A 238 -6.67 2.64 -7.38
N GLY A 239 -5.47 2.80 -6.82
CA GLY A 239 -4.26 3.01 -7.62
C GLY A 239 -3.91 1.83 -8.51
N ASP A 240 -4.11 0.58 -8.03
CA ASP A 240 -3.90 -0.62 -8.83
C ASP A 240 -4.79 -0.62 -10.08
N VAL A 241 -6.06 -0.25 -9.91
CA VAL A 241 -6.99 -0.20 -11.05
C VAL A 241 -6.63 0.90 -12.03
N VAL A 242 -6.18 2.07 -11.54
CA VAL A 242 -5.74 3.16 -12.40
C VAL A 242 -4.46 2.79 -13.15
N GLN A 243 -3.52 2.09 -12.50
CA GLN A 243 -2.34 1.52 -13.19
C GLN A 243 -2.77 0.50 -14.26
N ALA A 244 -3.71 -0.42 -13.92
CA ALA A 244 -4.24 -1.39 -14.87
C ALA A 244 -4.90 -0.70 -16.08
N ALA A 245 -5.62 0.41 -15.86
CA ALA A 245 -6.23 1.19 -16.94
C ALA A 245 -5.19 1.79 -17.91
N VAL A 246 -4.07 2.28 -17.36
CA VAL A 246 -2.95 2.80 -18.19
C VAL A 246 -2.34 1.67 -19.02
N ARG A 247 -1.97 0.54 -18.37
CA ARG A 247 -1.37 -0.62 -19.04
C ARG A 247 -2.31 -1.22 -20.11
N ALA A 248 -3.61 -1.32 -19.81
CA ALA A 248 -4.62 -1.79 -20.77
C ALA A 248 -4.69 -0.88 -22.00
N LYS A 249 -4.71 0.44 -21.79
CA LYS A 249 -4.73 1.43 -22.88
C LYS A 249 -3.48 1.34 -23.76
N GLU A 250 -2.30 1.26 -23.15
CA GLU A 250 -1.02 1.14 -23.87
C GLU A 250 -0.93 -0.17 -24.68
N ALA A 251 -1.51 -1.25 -24.17
CA ALA A 251 -1.59 -2.54 -24.83
C ALA A 251 -2.75 -2.67 -25.84
N GLY A 252 -3.56 -1.61 -26.07
CA GLY A 252 -4.73 -1.64 -26.95
C GLY A 252 -5.84 -2.59 -26.45
N GLN A 253 -5.90 -2.84 -25.15
CA GLN A 253 -6.92 -3.68 -24.52
C GLN A 253 -8.18 -2.90 -24.18
N LYS A 254 -9.20 -3.59 -23.65
CA LYS A 254 -10.46 -2.97 -23.23
C LYS A 254 -10.25 -2.01 -22.08
N GLU A 255 -11.11 -0.99 -22.01
CA GLU A 255 -11.06 0.00 -20.95
C GLU A 255 -11.24 -0.64 -19.56
N VAL A 256 -10.33 -0.34 -18.65
CA VAL A 256 -10.42 -0.67 -17.22
C VAL A 256 -10.85 0.58 -16.47
N ARG A 257 -11.78 0.44 -15.50
CA ARG A 257 -12.26 1.55 -14.67
C ARG A 257 -12.28 1.17 -13.20
N TYR A 258 -11.86 2.09 -12.37
CA TYR A 258 -12.09 2.02 -10.94
C TYR A 258 -13.49 2.52 -10.58
N VAL A 259 -14.08 1.88 -9.58
CA VAL A 259 -15.37 2.26 -9.00
C VAL A 259 -15.23 2.25 -7.49
N ALA A 260 -15.31 3.43 -6.87
CA ALA A 260 -15.59 3.52 -5.45
C ALA A 260 -17.10 3.31 -5.24
N PRO A 261 -17.54 2.19 -4.63
CA PRO A 261 -18.96 1.89 -4.51
C PRO A 261 -19.75 2.97 -3.78
N LYS A 262 -20.98 3.20 -4.24
CA LYS A 262 -21.86 4.29 -3.73
C LYS A 262 -22.22 4.13 -2.25
N GLU A 263 -22.24 2.90 -1.76
CA GLU A 263 -22.58 2.61 -0.38
C GLU A 263 -21.52 3.16 0.55
N LEU A 264 -20.29 2.72 0.42
CA LEU A 264 -19.14 3.17 1.21
C LEU A 264 -17.85 2.56 0.63
N ALA A 265 -16.73 3.29 0.76
CA ALA A 265 -15.40 2.82 0.41
C ALA A 265 -14.43 3.05 1.57
N GLU A 266 -13.56 2.09 1.82
CA GLU A 266 -12.52 2.20 2.84
C GLU A 266 -11.37 3.08 2.35
N LEU A 267 -10.88 3.98 3.23
CA LEU A 267 -9.64 4.72 3.04
C LEU A 267 -8.50 3.97 3.72
N THR A 268 -7.44 3.75 2.98
CA THR A 268 -6.21 3.14 3.46
C THR A 268 -5.05 4.13 3.38
N PHE A 269 -4.16 4.10 4.36
CA PHE A 269 -2.96 4.94 4.42
C PHE A 269 -1.74 4.07 4.63
N ASP A 270 -0.73 4.19 3.78
CA ASP A 270 0.52 3.47 3.94
C ASP A 270 1.58 4.37 4.55
N MET A 271 2.32 3.83 5.52
CA MET A 271 3.20 4.58 6.41
C MET A 271 4.66 4.22 6.15
N LEU A 272 5.48 5.21 5.82
CA LEU A 272 6.94 5.04 5.89
C LEU A 272 7.33 4.85 7.35
N ALA A 273 7.93 3.72 7.68
CA ALA A 273 8.32 3.36 9.03
C ALA A 273 9.71 2.70 9.06
N VAL A 274 10.38 2.78 10.21
CA VAL A 274 11.72 2.23 10.42
C VAL A 274 11.61 1.07 11.40
N PRO A 275 11.98 -0.17 11.03
CA PRO A 275 12.05 -1.29 11.96
C PRO A 275 12.97 -1.03 13.13
N LYS A 276 12.66 -1.61 14.30
CA LYS A 276 13.47 -1.47 15.50
C LYS A 276 14.91 -2.00 15.33
N ASP A 277 15.06 -3.01 14.49
CA ASP A 277 16.31 -3.70 14.18
C ASP A 277 16.94 -3.23 12.86
N ALA A 278 16.52 -2.06 12.37
CA ALA A 278 17.07 -1.48 11.14
C ALA A 278 18.60 -1.36 11.23
N PRO A 279 19.35 -1.94 10.28
CA PRO A 279 20.81 -1.85 10.27
C PRO A 279 21.34 -0.44 10.01
N HIS A 280 20.58 0.40 9.26
CA HIS A 280 21.01 1.75 8.84
C HIS A 280 19.94 2.81 9.14
N PRO A 281 19.60 3.07 10.42
CA PRO A 281 18.49 3.97 10.76
C PRO A 281 18.72 5.44 10.35
N ALA A 282 19.97 5.89 10.25
CA ALA A 282 20.27 7.25 9.80
C ALA A 282 19.99 7.43 8.30
N GLU A 283 20.37 6.45 7.49
CA GLU A 283 20.04 6.39 6.06
C GLU A 283 18.54 6.30 5.84
N ALA A 284 17.82 5.58 6.70
CA ALA A 284 16.37 5.50 6.67
C ALA A 284 15.70 6.86 6.89
N MET A 285 16.15 7.64 7.88
CA MET A 285 15.64 9.00 8.12
C MET A 285 15.94 9.92 6.92
N GLN A 286 17.14 9.80 6.33
CA GLN A 286 17.53 10.56 5.13
C GLN A 286 16.64 10.20 3.94
N PHE A 287 16.29 8.92 3.75
CA PHE A 287 15.42 8.46 2.68
C PHE A 287 13.98 8.94 2.87
N ILE A 288 13.42 8.85 4.10
CA ILE A 288 12.09 9.40 4.40
C ILE A 288 12.07 10.90 4.09
N ASN A 289 13.09 11.65 4.54
CA ASN A 289 13.17 13.07 4.25
C ASN A 289 13.25 13.38 2.76
N PHE A 290 13.99 12.58 2.00
CA PHE A 290 14.11 12.71 0.54
C PHE A 290 12.76 12.44 -0.14
N LEU A 291 12.07 11.36 0.23
CA LEU A 291 10.76 11.01 -0.35
C LEU A 291 9.73 12.12 -0.16
N LEU A 292 9.72 12.79 1.01
CA LEU A 292 8.75 13.83 1.35
C LEU A 292 9.01 15.19 0.65
N GLN A 293 9.96 15.27 -0.29
CA GLN A 293 10.09 16.42 -1.17
C GLN A 293 8.93 16.47 -2.17
N PRO A 294 8.36 17.65 -2.45
CA PRO A 294 7.18 17.77 -3.31
C PRO A 294 7.36 17.20 -4.72
N ASP A 295 8.50 17.43 -5.35
CA ASP A 295 8.81 16.94 -6.69
C ASP A 295 9.03 15.43 -6.73
N VAL A 296 9.61 14.85 -5.68
CA VAL A 296 9.80 13.41 -5.51
C VAL A 296 8.45 12.72 -5.36
N MET A 297 7.60 13.24 -4.45
CA MET A 297 6.26 12.68 -4.25
C MET A 297 5.36 12.82 -5.48
N ALA A 298 5.50 13.91 -6.25
CA ALA A 298 4.81 14.07 -7.52
C ALA A 298 5.25 13.01 -8.54
N ALA A 299 6.57 12.74 -8.66
CA ALA A 299 7.08 11.72 -9.55
C ALA A 299 6.54 10.33 -9.19
N ILE A 300 6.54 9.99 -7.90
CA ILE A 300 5.97 8.73 -7.41
C ILE A 300 4.48 8.64 -7.76
N THR A 301 3.67 9.65 -7.41
CA THR A 301 2.24 9.66 -7.70
C THR A 301 1.95 9.54 -9.21
N ASN A 302 2.72 10.22 -10.06
CA ASN A 302 2.59 10.12 -11.52
C ASN A 302 2.85 8.69 -12.04
N GLN A 303 3.79 7.97 -11.42
CA GLN A 303 4.14 6.60 -11.80
C GLN A 303 3.13 5.59 -11.26
N VAL A 304 2.86 5.63 -9.94
CA VAL A 304 2.09 4.57 -9.27
C VAL A 304 0.60 4.85 -9.18
N ARG A 305 0.15 6.03 -9.57
CA ARG A 305 -1.27 6.42 -9.62
C ARG A 305 -1.99 6.39 -8.27
N TYR A 306 -1.23 6.46 -7.19
CA TYR A 306 -1.75 6.64 -5.83
C TYR A 306 -1.55 8.09 -5.37
N PRO A 307 -2.51 8.66 -4.65
CA PRO A 307 -2.38 10.00 -4.09
C PRO A 307 -1.35 9.99 -2.95
N ASN A 308 -0.59 11.07 -2.85
CA ASN A 308 0.35 11.30 -1.74
C ASN A 308 -0.22 12.30 -0.74
N ALA A 309 0.47 12.46 0.39
CA ALA A 309 0.05 13.36 1.47
C ALA A 309 0.83 14.69 1.49
N VAL A 310 1.51 15.07 0.40
CA VAL A 310 2.29 16.32 0.29
C VAL A 310 1.56 17.31 -0.63
N PRO A 311 0.76 18.27 -0.10
CA PRO A 311 -0.05 19.17 -0.93
C PRO A 311 0.77 19.99 -1.92
N ALA A 312 2.00 20.37 -1.56
CA ALA A 312 2.91 21.13 -2.44
C ALA A 312 3.35 20.33 -3.68
N SER A 313 3.12 19.01 -3.74
CA SER A 313 3.37 18.17 -4.92
C SER A 313 2.32 18.34 -6.02
N LEU A 314 1.09 18.72 -5.66
CA LEU A 314 -0.06 18.72 -6.59
C LEU A 314 0.16 19.51 -7.89
N PRO A 315 0.81 20.71 -7.90
CA PRO A 315 1.08 21.40 -9.14
C PRO A 315 2.02 20.65 -10.11
N MET A 316 2.79 19.68 -9.61
CA MET A 316 3.74 18.86 -10.38
C MET A 316 3.16 17.48 -10.74
N VAL A 317 2.00 17.13 -10.19
CA VAL A 317 1.26 15.92 -10.57
C VAL A 317 0.59 16.17 -11.92
N ASN A 318 0.72 15.22 -12.83
CA ASN A 318 0.09 15.27 -14.15
C ASN A 318 -1.42 15.48 -14.04
N ALA A 319 -2.00 16.27 -14.95
CA ALA A 319 -3.41 16.63 -14.88
C ALA A 319 -4.36 15.42 -14.93
N ASP A 320 -4.00 14.39 -15.73
CA ASP A 320 -4.76 13.13 -15.84
C ASP A 320 -4.77 12.31 -14.54
N VAL A 321 -3.83 12.55 -13.64
CA VAL A 321 -3.75 11.91 -12.32
C VAL A 321 -4.36 12.80 -11.25
N ARG A 322 -3.97 14.09 -11.25
CA ARG A 322 -4.41 15.06 -10.24
C ARG A 322 -5.91 15.30 -10.27
N ASP A 323 -6.48 15.38 -11.48
CA ASP A 323 -7.87 15.74 -11.69
C ASP A 323 -8.80 14.49 -11.76
N ASP A 324 -8.24 13.27 -11.59
CA ASP A 324 -9.02 12.03 -11.50
C ASP A 324 -9.58 11.84 -10.09
N PRO A 325 -10.92 11.88 -9.91
CA PRO A 325 -11.55 11.68 -8.60
C PRO A 325 -11.40 10.25 -8.06
N ASN A 326 -10.92 9.32 -8.85
CA ASN A 326 -10.58 7.97 -8.40
C ASN A 326 -9.19 7.92 -7.76
N VAL A 327 -8.30 8.84 -8.15
CA VAL A 327 -6.97 9.00 -7.52
C VAL A 327 -7.09 9.95 -6.33
N PHE A 328 -7.62 11.16 -6.53
CA PHE A 328 -7.79 12.17 -5.47
C PHE A 328 -9.27 12.39 -5.14
N PRO A 329 -9.93 11.43 -4.44
CA PRO A 329 -11.31 11.61 -4.02
C PRO A 329 -11.43 12.69 -2.94
N ASP A 330 -12.62 13.33 -2.88
CA ASP A 330 -12.96 14.20 -1.74
C ASP A 330 -13.11 13.38 -0.46
N THR A 331 -12.05 13.31 0.32
CA THR A 331 -12.01 12.54 1.57
C THR A 331 -12.91 13.10 2.67
N SER A 332 -13.47 14.30 2.53
CA SER A 332 -14.44 14.86 3.47
C SER A 332 -15.82 14.21 3.35
N SER A 333 -16.09 13.54 2.24
CA SER A 333 -17.36 12.86 2.01
C SER A 333 -17.58 11.73 3.02
N PRO A 334 -18.79 11.62 3.63
CA PRO A 334 -19.11 10.58 4.61
C PRO A 334 -19.17 9.16 4.00
N ARG A 335 -19.04 9.04 2.69
CA ARG A 335 -18.94 7.74 2.00
C ARG A 335 -17.59 7.05 2.25
N PHE A 336 -16.57 7.76 2.74
CA PHE A 336 -15.28 7.19 3.04
C PHE A 336 -15.13 6.93 4.53
N PHE A 337 -14.70 5.72 4.88
CA PHE A 337 -14.45 5.31 6.25
C PHE A 337 -13.03 4.77 6.42
N THR A 338 -12.54 4.80 7.63
CA THR A 338 -11.30 4.13 8.05
C THR A 338 -11.65 3.06 9.08
N VAL A 339 -10.84 2.05 9.21
CA VAL A 339 -10.96 1.01 10.25
C VAL A 339 -9.83 1.13 11.25
N ARG A 340 -10.02 0.58 12.44
CA ARG A 340 -8.98 0.40 13.45
C ARG A 340 -8.65 -1.08 13.60
N ALA A 341 -7.47 -1.35 14.14
CA ALA A 341 -7.09 -2.72 14.43
C ALA A 341 -8.15 -3.42 15.30
N PRO A 342 -8.66 -4.57 14.88
CA PRO A 342 -9.58 -5.34 15.71
C PRO A 342 -8.87 -5.83 16.98
N SER A 343 -9.64 -6.09 18.04
CA SER A 343 -9.09 -6.77 19.21
C SER A 343 -8.52 -8.15 18.81
N GLN A 344 -7.55 -8.66 19.55
CA GLN A 344 -6.95 -9.98 19.27
C GLN A 344 -8.00 -11.12 19.20
N ALA A 345 -9.08 -11.02 19.99
CA ALA A 345 -10.17 -11.99 19.94
C ALA A 345 -10.96 -11.89 18.63
N ALA A 346 -11.30 -10.67 18.20
CA ALA A 346 -11.99 -10.41 16.92
C ALA A 346 -11.13 -10.81 15.73
N ASP A 347 -9.85 -10.53 15.78
CA ASP A 347 -8.89 -10.88 14.73
C ASP A 347 -8.82 -12.40 14.52
N ARG A 348 -8.72 -13.19 15.60
CA ARG A 348 -8.79 -14.66 15.52
C ARG A 348 -10.10 -15.19 14.93
N LEU A 349 -11.23 -14.53 15.23
CA LEU A 349 -12.52 -14.91 14.65
C LEU A 349 -12.56 -14.61 13.15
N ARG A 350 -12.12 -13.42 12.74
CA ARG A 350 -12.04 -12.98 11.35
C ARG A 350 -11.09 -13.88 10.53
N THR A 351 -9.91 -14.18 11.04
CA THR A 351 -8.93 -15.07 10.38
C THR A 351 -9.49 -16.47 10.15
N ARG A 352 -10.16 -17.05 11.17
CA ARG A 352 -10.79 -18.39 11.01
C ARG A 352 -11.94 -18.37 10.01
N MET A 353 -12.77 -17.34 10.02
CA MET A 353 -13.85 -17.19 9.04
C MET A 353 -13.27 -17.06 7.62
N TRP A 354 -12.24 -16.23 7.46
CA TRP A 354 -11.56 -16.03 6.18
C TRP A 354 -10.95 -17.34 5.63
N ALA A 355 -10.29 -18.11 6.49
CA ALA A 355 -9.75 -19.42 6.10
C ALA A 355 -10.85 -20.37 5.60
N ARG A 356 -12.01 -20.43 6.29
CA ARG A 356 -13.15 -21.25 5.83
C ARG A 356 -13.69 -20.75 4.48
N PHE A 357 -13.86 -19.45 4.33
CA PHE A 357 -14.33 -18.85 3.07
C PHE A 357 -13.39 -19.19 1.90
N LYS A 358 -12.09 -19.12 2.09
CA LYS A 358 -11.12 -19.46 1.02
C LYS A 358 -11.16 -20.96 0.68
N ALA A 359 -11.35 -21.81 1.66
CA ALA A 359 -11.41 -23.25 1.46
C ALA A 359 -12.65 -23.71 0.66
N GLY A 360 -13.77 -22.97 0.71
CA GLY A 360 -15.00 -23.24 -0.03
C GLY A 360 -16.02 -23.93 0.83
#